data_cf1dbd65b7ee78249fcc2b9ba3c90d60
#
_entry.id   cf1dbd65b7ee78249fcc2b9ba3c90d60
#
_cell.length_a   1.000
_cell.length_b   1.000
_cell.length_c   1.000
_cell.angle_alpha   90.00
_cell.angle_beta   90.00
_cell.angle_gamma   90.00
#
_symmetry.space_group_name_H-M   'P 1'
#
loop_
_entity.id
_entity.type
_entity.pdbx_description
1 polymer ?
#
loop_
_entity_poly.entity_id
_entity_poly.type
_entity_poly.pdbx_seq_one_letter_code
_entity_poly.pdbx_strand_id
1 'polypeptide(L)'
;DKPQKPVISKKTVTYEDKEYLTFYDIIELKFINYFLSCGVKRRTIVEAYEKAKKELNKDYPFATHFTTDGTYIYADNKFVFLGLHNNQFDFRSICLPTMMEGIEFENDIPVKWRPFDKEIPEVALDPLLKYGQPIIEQHHILTKTLYDAYIAENKNFKTVSEWFDIPL
;
A
#
# COMPACT_ATOMS: atom_id res chain seq x y z
N ASP A 1 0.26 -12.92 -28.31
CA ASP A 1 0.22 -12.95 -26.82
C ASP A 1 -1.21 -12.76 -26.37
N LYS A 2 -1.75 -13.73 -25.66
CA LYS A 2 -3.06 -13.55 -25.03
C LYS A 2 -2.89 -12.58 -23.85
N PRO A 3 -3.78 -11.58 -23.71
CA PRO A 3 -3.71 -10.66 -22.58
C PRO A 3 -3.78 -11.47 -21.28
N GLN A 4 -2.79 -11.29 -20.42
CA GLN A 4 -2.76 -11.94 -19.13
C GLN A 4 -3.83 -11.32 -18.24
N LYS A 5 -4.62 -12.15 -17.54
CA LYS A 5 -5.57 -11.65 -16.54
C LYS A 5 -4.84 -10.79 -15.50
N PRO A 6 -5.42 -9.67 -15.08
CA PRO A 6 -4.84 -8.87 -13.98
C PRO A 6 -4.74 -9.72 -12.71
N VAL A 7 -3.77 -9.42 -11.85
CA VAL A 7 -3.64 -10.10 -10.54
C VAL A 7 -4.84 -9.80 -9.68
N ILE A 8 -5.32 -8.56 -9.75
CA ILE A 8 -6.52 -8.09 -9.07
C ILE A 8 -7.51 -7.65 -10.15
N SER A 9 -8.71 -8.22 -10.13
CA SER A 9 -9.83 -7.74 -10.94
C SER A 9 -10.68 -6.82 -10.07
N LYS A 10 -10.39 -5.51 -10.10
CA LYS A 10 -11.12 -4.52 -9.32
C LYS A 10 -11.94 -3.60 -10.20
N LYS A 11 -13.06 -3.14 -9.64
CA LYS A 11 -13.80 -2.02 -10.18
C LYS A 11 -13.08 -0.76 -9.72
N THR A 12 -12.42 -0.06 -10.62
CA THR A 12 -11.90 1.27 -10.36
C THR A 12 -13.06 2.22 -9.99
N VAL A 13 -12.81 3.12 -9.06
CA VAL A 13 -13.76 4.20 -8.78
C VAL A 13 -13.61 5.25 -9.87
N THR A 14 -14.66 5.49 -10.62
CA THR A 14 -14.66 6.52 -11.68
C THR A 14 -15.28 7.81 -11.13
N TYR A 15 -14.54 8.91 -11.23
CA TYR A 15 -15.01 10.25 -10.91
C TYR A 15 -14.50 11.24 -11.96
N GLU A 16 -15.39 12.06 -12.52
CA GLU A 16 -15.07 13.02 -13.60
C GLU A 16 -14.27 12.38 -14.76
N ASP A 17 -14.73 11.23 -15.26
CA ASP A 17 -14.11 10.44 -16.34
C ASP A 17 -12.65 9.98 -16.06
N LYS A 18 -12.22 10.04 -14.82
CA LYS A 18 -10.93 9.52 -14.36
C LYS A 18 -11.11 8.29 -13.48
N GLU A 19 -10.22 7.34 -13.65
CA GLU A 19 -10.15 6.15 -12.81
C GLU A 19 -9.25 6.39 -11.60
N TYR A 20 -9.73 6.00 -10.43
CA TYR A 20 -9.02 6.17 -9.17
C TYR A 20 -8.83 4.83 -8.48
N LEU A 21 -7.69 4.67 -7.84
CA LEU A 21 -7.41 3.59 -6.89
C LEU A 21 -7.80 4.06 -5.49
N THR A 22 -8.40 3.17 -4.72
CA THR A 22 -8.64 3.42 -3.30
C THR A 22 -7.35 3.23 -2.50
N PHE A 23 -7.32 3.72 -1.27
CA PHE A 23 -6.22 3.47 -0.34
C PHE A 23 -5.92 1.96 -0.18
N TYR A 24 -6.97 1.15 -0.03
CA TYR A 24 -6.81 -0.30 0.10
C TYR A 24 -6.30 -0.97 -1.17
N ASP A 25 -6.66 -0.47 -2.36
CA ASP A 25 -6.07 -0.95 -3.62
C ASP A 25 -4.57 -0.71 -3.65
N ILE A 26 -4.11 0.44 -3.17
CA ILE A 26 -2.68 0.79 -3.12
C ILE A 26 -1.94 -0.13 -2.15
N ILE A 27 -2.51 -0.40 -0.97
CA ILE A 27 -1.93 -1.34 0.00
C ILE A 27 -1.82 -2.75 -0.59
N GLU A 28 -2.87 -3.25 -1.27
CA GLU A 28 -2.79 -4.55 -1.92
C GLU A 28 -1.76 -4.60 -3.04
N LEU A 29 -1.66 -3.54 -3.84
CA LEU A 29 -0.63 -3.44 -4.89
C LEU A 29 0.78 -3.43 -4.29
N LYS A 30 0.99 -2.76 -3.15
CA LYS A 30 2.25 -2.81 -2.41
C LYS A 30 2.62 -4.26 -2.05
N PHE A 31 1.69 -5.03 -1.52
CA PHE A 31 1.92 -6.42 -1.14
C PHE A 31 2.17 -7.32 -2.35
N ILE A 32 1.38 -7.16 -3.41
CA ILE A 32 1.58 -7.90 -4.66
C ILE A 32 2.96 -7.61 -5.26
N ASN A 33 3.33 -6.34 -5.35
CA ASN A 33 4.64 -5.94 -5.86
C ASN A 33 5.78 -6.55 -5.03
N TYR A 34 5.59 -6.58 -3.72
CA TYR A 34 6.56 -7.20 -2.82
C TYR A 34 6.70 -8.70 -3.08
N PHE A 35 5.59 -9.45 -3.22
CA PHE A 35 5.65 -10.88 -3.55
C PHE A 35 6.35 -11.14 -4.90
N LEU A 36 6.08 -10.29 -5.89
CA LEU A 36 6.76 -10.37 -7.18
C LEU A 36 8.27 -10.13 -7.05
N SER A 37 8.69 -9.17 -6.24
CA SER A 37 10.10 -8.88 -5.99
C SER A 37 10.81 -10.03 -5.25
N CYS A 38 10.09 -10.77 -4.42
CA CYS A 38 10.55 -12.00 -3.77
C CYS A 38 10.56 -13.23 -4.73
N GLY A 39 10.26 -13.05 -6.00
CA GLY A 39 10.28 -14.12 -7.00
C GLY A 39 9.04 -15.02 -6.99
N VAL A 40 7.99 -14.66 -6.27
CA VAL A 40 6.73 -15.40 -6.29
C VAL A 40 6.08 -15.29 -7.67
N LYS A 41 5.75 -16.42 -8.28
CA LYS A 41 5.14 -16.42 -9.61
C LYS A 41 3.77 -15.74 -9.58
N ARG A 42 3.49 -14.89 -10.56
CA ARG A 42 2.22 -14.20 -10.71
C ARG A 42 1.00 -15.13 -10.57
N ARG A 43 1.04 -16.32 -11.18
CA ARG A 43 -0.05 -17.30 -11.08
C ARG A 43 -0.33 -17.70 -9.63
N THR A 44 0.70 -17.92 -8.84
CA THR A 44 0.57 -18.27 -7.41
C THR A 44 -0.08 -17.13 -6.62
N ILE A 45 0.29 -15.87 -6.93
CA ILE A 45 -0.31 -14.70 -6.29
C ILE A 45 -1.80 -14.60 -6.62
N VAL A 46 -2.18 -14.81 -7.89
CA VAL A 46 -3.59 -14.81 -8.34
C VAL A 46 -4.40 -15.89 -7.62
N GLU A 47 -3.88 -17.11 -7.57
CA GLU A 47 -4.54 -18.24 -6.91
C GLU A 47 -4.71 -17.98 -5.40
N ALA A 48 -3.67 -17.42 -4.75
CA ALA A 48 -3.72 -17.04 -3.34
C ALA A 48 -4.73 -15.91 -3.08
N TYR A 49 -4.76 -14.89 -3.95
CA TYR A 49 -5.71 -13.78 -3.85
C TYR A 49 -7.17 -14.24 -3.94
N GLU A 50 -7.49 -15.04 -4.95
CA GLU A 50 -8.85 -15.56 -5.15
C GLU A 50 -9.29 -16.46 -3.99
N LYS A 51 -8.37 -17.28 -3.48
CA LYS A 51 -8.63 -18.11 -2.31
C LYS A 51 -8.90 -17.25 -1.07
N ALA A 52 -8.01 -16.29 -0.79
CA ALA A 52 -8.16 -15.39 0.35
C ALA A 52 -9.48 -14.59 0.28
N LYS A 53 -9.81 -14.06 -0.89
CA LYS A 53 -11.07 -13.32 -1.11
C LYS A 53 -12.29 -14.18 -0.77
N LYS A 54 -12.28 -15.43 -1.20
CA LYS A 54 -13.37 -16.38 -0.96
C LYS A 54 -13.46 -16.80 0.51
N GLU A 55 -12.35 -17.15 1.15
CA GLU A 55 -12.31 -17.66 2.51
C GLU A 55 -12.56 -16.58 3.55
N LEU A 56 -12.03 -15.38 3.34
CA LEU A 56 -12.18 -14.26 4.26
C LEU A 56 -13.45 -13.45 4.02
N ASN A 57 -14.09 -13.64 2.87
CA ASN A 57 -15.24 -12.83 2.43
C ASN A 57 -14.98 -11.32 2.54
N LYS A 58 -13.77 -10.90 2.14
CA LYS A 58 -13.31 -9.49 2.17
C LYS A 58 -13.01 -9.01 0.76
N ASP A 59 -13.35 -7.76 0.48
CA ASP A 59 -13.06 -7.13 -0.82
C ASP A 59 -11.56 -6.88 -1.03
N TYR A 60 -10.83 -6.69 0.06
CA TYR A 60 -9.39 -6.41 0.09
C TYR A 60 -8.65 -7.43 0.95
N PRO A 61 -8.54 -8.70 0.50
CA PRO A 61 -7.98 -9.77 1.32
C PRO A 61 -6.51 -9.57 1.67
N PHE A 62 -5.73 -8.92 0.80
CA PHE A 62 -4.32 -8.65 1.05
C PHE A 62 -4.06 -7.37 1.84
N ALA A 63 -5.04 -6.45 1.91
CA ALA A 63 -4.94 -5.26 2.74
C ALA A 63 -5.31 -5.51 4.21
N THR A 64 -5.71 -6.72 4.59
CA THR A 64 -5.96 -7.05 5.99
C THR A 64 -4.68 -7.45 6.70
N HIS A 65 -4.67 -7.31 8.01
CA HIS A 65 -3.53 -7.68 8.83
C HIS A 65 -3.19 -9.17 8.68
N PHE A 66 -1.93 -9.45 8.40
CA PHE A 66 -1.41 -10.80 8.38
C PHE A 66 -0.72 -11.07 9.70
N THR A 67 -1.26 -11.96 10.51
CA THR A 67 -0.54 -12.51 11.64
C THR A 67 0.32 -13.69 11.19
N THR A 68 1.43 -13.92 11.85
CA THR A 68 2.31 -15.07 11.58
C THR A 68 2.71 -15.72 12.87
N ASP A 69 2.68 -17.05 12.90
CA ASP A 69 3.28 -17.86 13.98
C ASP A 69 4.75 -18.18 13.70
N GLY A 70 5.34 -17.52 12.72
CA GLY A 70 6.69 -17.81 12.25
C GLY A 70 6.73 -18.96 11.24
N THR A 71 5.62 -19.65 10.96
CA THR A 71 5.53 -20.78 10.03
C THR A 71 4.61 -20.53 8.86
N TYR A 72 3.53 -19.81 9.07
CA TYR A 72 2.52 -19.52 8.05
C TYR A 72 2.03 -18.09 8.17
N ILE A 73 1.51 -17.53 7.07
CA ILE A 73 0.83 -16.25 7.09
C ILE A 73 -0.66 -16.54 7.26
N TYR A 74 -1.24 -15.98 8.31
CA TYR A 74 -2.66 -16.12 8.62
C TYR A 74 -3.34 -14.79 8.40
N ALA A 75 -4.48 -14.81 7.72
CA ALA A 75 -5.46 -13.76 7.84
C ALA A 75 -6.62 -14.34 8.65
N ASP A 76 -6.95 -13.75 9.80
CA ASP A 76 -7.99 -14.24 10.71
C ASP A 76 -7.84 -15.73 11.09
N ASN A 77 -6.64 -16.20 11.40
CA ASN A 77 -6.32 -17.60 11.72
C ASN A 77 -6.63 -18.63 10.61
N LYS A 78 -6.77 -18.20 9.36
CA LYS A 78 -6.96 -19.08 8.22
C LYS A 78 -5.80 -19.03 7.25
N PHE A 79 -5.46 -20.17 6.68
CA PHE A 79 -4.39 -20.34 5.70
C PHE A 79 -4.61 -19.53 4.44
N VAL A 80 -3.75 -18.56 4.14
CA VAL A 80 -3.80 -17.81 2.88
C VAL A 80 -2.69 -18.20 1.93
N PHE A 81 -1.52 -18.67 2.42
CA PHE A 81 -0.38 -19.00 1.59
C PHE A 81 0.01 -20.47 1.68
N LEU A 82 -0.56 -21.27 0.81
CA LEU A 82 -0.12 -22.64 0.52
C LEU A 82 0.66 -22.62 -0.79
N GLY A 83 1.97 -22.63 -0.76
CA GLY A 83 2.73 -22.81 -1.99
C GLY A 83 4.11 -22.20 -2.07
N LEU A 84 4.62 -21.62 -1.01
CA LEU A 84 6.02 -21.18 -0.93
C LEU A 84 6.91 -22.32 -0.43
N HIS A 85 6.92 -23.45 -1.16
CA HIS A 85 7.47 -24.71 -0.64
C HIS A 85 8.98 -24.81 -0.59
N ASN A 86 9.76 -23.90 -1.19
CA ASN A 86 11.21 -24.13 -1.29
C ASN A 86 12.16 -23.09 -0.67
N ASN A 87 11.66 -21.96 -0.12
CA ASN A 87 12.54 -20.99 0.56
C ASN A 87 11.84 -20.34 1.78
N GLN A 88 11.29 -21.15 2.64
CA GLN A 88 10.43 -20.71 3.75
C GLN A 88 11.14 -19.86 4.83
N PHE A 89 12.44 -20.03 5.03
CA PHE A 89 13.17 -19.34 6.10
C PHE A 89 13.43 -17.85 5.83
N ASP A 90 13.68 -17.47 4.58
CA ASP A 90 14.01 -16.08 4.23
C ASP A 90 12.78 -15.19 4.14
N PHE A 91 11.65 -15.76 3.74
CA PHE A 91 10.41 -15.00 3.57
C PHE A 91 9.89 -14.44 4.90
N ARG A 92 10.03 -15.13 6.00
CA ARG A 92 9.44 -14.79 7.29
C ARG A 92 10.19 -13.74 8.08
N SER A 93 11.50 -13.85 8.12
CA SER A 93 12.31 -12.94 8.94
C SER A 93 12.58 -11.60 8.25
N ILE A 94 12.61 -11.59 6.91
CA ILE A 94 12.99 -10.44 6.12
C ILE A 94 11.77 -9.79 5.44
N CYS A 95 10.84 -10.62 4.99
CA CYS A 95 9.77 -10.16 4.09
C CYS A 95 8.60 -9.50 4.81
N LEU A 96 8.09 -10.07 5.91
CA LEU A 96 6.93 -9.49 6.60
C LEU A 96 7.20 -8.09 7.17
N PRO A 97 8.29 -7.85 7.89
CA PRO A 97 8.59 -6.50 8.38
C PRO A 97 8.67 -5.47 7.25
N THR A 98 9.31 -5.83 6.13
CA THR A 98 9.44 -4.94 4.97
C THR A 98 8.11 -4.71 4.25
N MET A 99 7.24 -5.72 4.15
CA MET A 99 5.91 -5.56 3.57
C MET A 99 5.05 -4.58 4.37
N MET A 100 5.13 -4.64 5.70
CA MET A 100 4.32 -3.83 6.60
C MET A 100 4.97 -2.49 6.94
N GLU A 101 6.19 -2.24 6.44
CA GLU A 101 6.93 -1.02 6.73
C GLU A 101 6.13 0.23 6.34
N GLY A 102 6.06 1.15 7.29
CA GLY A 102 5.32 2.39 7.17
C GLY A 102 3.80 2.27 7.20
N ILE A 103 3.20 1.06 7.37
CA ILE A 103 1.76 0.89 7.48
C ILE A 103 1.36 0.84 8.95
N GLU A 104 0.41 1.69 9.34
CA GLU A 104 -0.25 1.64 10.63
C GLU A 104 -1.56 0.85 10.52
N PHE A 105 -1.82 0.00 11.51
CA PHE A 105 -3.03 -0.83 11.58
C PHE A 105 -3.84 -0.51 12.84
N GLU A 106 -5.15 -0.47 12.68
CA GLU A 106 -6.11 -0.47 13.79
C GLU A 106 -7.09 -1.63 13.58
N ASN A 107 -7.24 -2.51 14.58
CA ASN A 107 -8.09 -3.69 14.49
C ASN A 107 -7.87 -4.50 13.20
N ASP A 108 -6.60 -4.75 12.87
CA ASP A 108 -6.20 -5.49 11.66
C ASP A 108 -6.56 -4.82 10.32
N ILE A 109 -6.93 -3.54 10.34
CA ILE A 109 -7.24 -2.75 9.16
C ILE A 109 -6.15 -1.69 8.97
N PRO A 110 -5.55 -1.54 7.79
CA PRO A 110 -4.59 -0.47 7.54
C PRO A 110 -5.31 0.88 7.54
N VAL A 111 -4.85 1.78 8.40
CA VAL A 111 -5.46 3.12 8.56
C VAL A 111 -4.58 4.24 8.03
N LYS A 112 -3.28 3.98 7.88
CA LYS A 112 -2.33 4.96 7.37
C LYS A 112 -1.12 4.27 6.74
N TRP A 113 -0.52 4.89 5.75
CA TRP A 113 0.74 4.44 5.16
C TRP A 113 1.70 5.58 4.92
N ARG A 114 2.95 5.43 5.40
CA ARG A 114 4.10 6.29 5.08
C ARG A 114 4.98 5.57 4.05
N PRO A 115 4.87 5.90 2.76
CA PRO A 115 5.61 5.19 1.70
C PRO A 115 7.13 5.37 1.79
N PHE A 116 7.58 6.43 2.44
CA PHE A 116 8.99 6.82 2.63
C PHE A 116 9.32 6.97 4.11
N ASP A 117 8.85 6.04 4.95
CA ASP A 117 8.93 6.13 6.41
C ASP A 117 10.33 6.43 6.96
N LYS A 118 11.37 5.95 6.26
CA LYS A 118 12.77 6.18 6.66
C LYS A 118 13.37 7.46 6.11
N GLU A 119 12.98 7.87 4.91
CA GLU A 119 13.57 9.00 4.18
C GLU A 119 12.78 10.29 4.41
N ILE A 120 11.45 10.22 4.40
CA ILE A 120 10.54 11.37 4.49
C ILE A 120 9.31 10.94 5.31
N PRO A 121 9.47 10.75 6.64
CA PRO A 121 8.40 10.24 7.51
C PRO A 121 7.19 11.19 7.61
N GLU A 122 7.35 12.45 7.21
CA GLU A 122 6.28 13.44 7.21
C GLU A 122 5.24 13.21 6.11
N VAL A 123 5.57 12.42 5.07
CA VAL A 123 4.63 12.12 3.99
C VAL A 123 3.79 10.90 4.34
N ALA A 124 2.48 11.08 4.41
CA ALA A 124 1.53 10.02 4.71
C ALA A 124 0.36 9.97 3.72
N LEU A 125 -0.20 8.78 3.57
CA LEU A 125 -1.51 8.54 2.96
C LEU A 125 -2.46 8.10 4.08
N ASP A 126 -3.52 8.87 4.30
CA ASP A 126 -4.56 8.59 5.29
C ASP A 126 -5.93 8.68 4.60
N PRO A 127 -6.70 7.60 4.52
CA PRO A 127 -7.98 7.59 3.81
C PRO A 127 -9.01 8.55 4.43
N LEU A 128 -8.85 8.94 5.68
CA LEU A 128 -9.71 9.91 6.35
C LEU A 128 -9.32 11.37 6.05
N LEU A 129 -8.12 11.61 5.52
CA LEU A 129 -7.62 12.93 5.19
C LEU A 129 -7.42 13.08 3.69
N LYS A 130 -7.96 14.17 3.12
CA LYS A 130 -7.78 14.52 1.69
C LYS A 130 -8.03 13.35 0.72
N TYR A 131 -9.00 12.48 1.06
CA TYR A 131 -9.38 11.30 0.27
C TYR A 131 -8.22 10.30 0.03
N GLY A 132 -7.30 10.18 1.00
CA GLY A 132 -6.14 9.29 0.91
C GLY A 132 -5.05 9.75 -0.06
N GLN A 133 -5.09 11.00 -0.52
CA GLN A 133 -3.99 11.57 -1.30
C GLN A 133 -2.77 11.82 -0.40
N PRO A 134 -1.53 11.79 -0.96
CA PRO A 134 -0.33 12.06 -0.17
C PRO A 134 -0.33 13.46 0.44
N ILE A 135 -0.10 13.55 1.73
CA ILE A 135 -0.06 14.79 2.50
C ILE A 135 1.25 14.92 3.28
N ILE A 136 1.60 16.15 3.61
CA ILE A 136 2.48 16.43 4.76
C ILE A 136 1.62 16.33 6.01
N GLU A 137 1.83 15.28 6.81
CA GLU A 137 0.91 14.87 7.87
C GLU A 137 0.65 15.98 8.90
N GLN A 138 1.69 16.63 9.42
CA GLN A 138 1.57 17.66 10.45
C GLN A 138 0.77 18.89 10.01
N HIS A 139 0.80 19.20 8.71
CA HIS A 139 0.15 20.40 8.16
C HIS A 139 -1.12 20.08 7.38
N HIS A 140 -1.43 18.80 7.15
CA HIS A 140 -2.55 18.32 6.33
C HIS A 140 -2.58 18.93 4.92
N ILE A 141 -1.41 19.22 4.36
CA ILE A 141 -1.25 19.84 3.04
C ILE A 141 -0.92 18.75 2.02
N LEU A 142 -1.62 18.76 0.89
CA LEU A 142 -1.32 17.85 -0.21
C LEU A 142 0.09 18.10 -0.74
N THR A 143 0.87 17.03 -0.91
CA THR A 143 2.20 17.12 -1.54
C THR A 143 2.12 17.72 -2.95
N LYS A 144 1.01 17.44 -3.67
CA LYS A 144 0.74 18.06 -4.98
C LYS A 144 0.61 19.58 -4.88
N THR A 145 -0.07 20.11 -3.88
CA THR A 145 -0.23 21.55 -3.67
C THR A 145 1.12 22.24 -3.48
N LEU A 146 2.00 21.62 -2.67
CA LEU A 146 3.36 22.13 -2.47
C LEU A 146 4.17 22.10 -3.76
N TYR A 147 4.06 21.01 -4.53
CA TYR A 147 4.74 20.89 -5.81
C TYR A 147 4.24 21.94 -6.81
N ASP A 148 2.92 22.13 -6.92
CA ASP A 148 2.34 23.12 -7.84
C ASP A 148 2.79 24.56 -7.46
N ALA A 149 2.80 24.89 -6.16
CA ALA A 149 3.32 26.16 -5.65
C ALA A 149 4.80 26.32 -5.96
N TYR A 150 5.60 25.28 -5.74
CA TYR A 150 7.03 25.28 -6.06
C TYR A 150 7.30 25.59 -7.54
N ILE A 151 6.52 25.00 -8.45
CA ILE A 151 6.65 25.29 -9.88
C ILE A 151 6.19 26.72 -10.19
N ALA A 152 5.09 27.19 -9.61
CA ALA A 152 4.57 28.55 -9.80
C ALA A 152 5.59 29.62 -9.33
N GLU A 153 6.31 29.35 -8.25
CA GLU A 153 7.34 30.24 -7.67
C GLU A 153 8.73 30.04 -8.28
N ASN A 154 8.80 29.59 -9.53
CA ASN A 154 10.07 29.39 -10.23
C ASN A 154 11.05 28.51 -9.45
N LYS A 155 10.56 27.49 -8.77
CA LYS A 155 11.33 26.53 -7.95
C LYS A 155 11.99 27.16 -6.71
N ASN A 156 11.36 28.18 -6.14
CA ASN A 156 11.84 28.83 -4.94
C ASN A 156 11.29 28.17 -3.67
N PHE A 157 12.05 27.25 -3.09
CA PHE A 157 11.68 26.56 -1.85
C PHE A 157 11.41 27.51 -0.69
N LYS A 158 12.19 28.58 -0.56
CA LYS A 158 12.05 29.52 0.55
C LYS A 158 10.69 30.20 0.55
N THR A 159 10.24 30.69 -0.59
CA THR A 159 8.92 31.32 -0.75
C THR A 159 7.80 30.32 -0.43
N VAL A 160 7.91 29.07 -0.91
CA VAL A 160 6.91 28.03 -0.62
C VAL A 160 6.89 27.67 0.87
N SER A 161 8.05 27.52 1.50
CA SER A 161 8.18 27.30 2.94
C SER A 161 7.49 28.39 3.75
N GLU A 162 7.74 29.66 3.41
CA GLU A 162 7.12 30.82 4.08
C GLU A 162 5.58 30.86 3.88
N TRP A 163 5.08 30.51 2.69
CA TRP A 163 3.64 30.53 2.41
C TRP A 163 2.84 29.45 3.15
N PHE A 164 3.44 28.28 3.32
CA PHE A 164 2.76 27.15 3.94
C PHE A 164 3.18 26.90 5.38
N ASP A 165 4.07 27.76 5.93
CA ASP A 165 4.62 27.59 7.28
C ASP A 165 5.22 26.20 7.52
N ILE A 166 5.99 25.74 6.53
CA ILE A 166 6.67 24.44 6.56
C ILE A 166 8.18 24.66 6.64
N PRO A 167 8.91 24.00 7.56
CA PRO A 167 10.37 24.09 7.61
C PRO A 167 11.01 23.62 6.30
N LEU A 168 12.16 24.23 5.96
CA LEU A 168 12.97 23.87 4.78
C LEU A 168 13.70 22.55 4.98
#